data_9ae5e14590a158bc3e8ca5fcf70b4117
#
_entry.id   9ae5e14590a158bc3e8ca5fcf70b4117
#
_cell.length_a   1.000
_cell.length_b   1.000
_cell.length_c   1.000
_cell.angle_alpha   90.00
_cell.angle_beta   90.00
_cell.angle_gamma   90.00
#
_symmetry.space_group_name_H-M   'P 1'
#
loop_
_entity.id
_entity.type
_entity.pdbx_description
1 polymer ?
#
loop_
_entity_poly.entity_id
_entity_poly.type
_entity_poly.pdbx_seq_one_letter_code
_entity_poly.pdbx_strand_id
1 'polypeptide(L)'
;ATKRNVDLITEAFSDVMTARRKYELKNPNGEILKEIYFPPLTRHDRIQAQAAAGTDEALAISTRLLCQLAENEDGSKAFASADAENLKRFLPETVLNELELFMMDIQVDVNTAKNE
;
A
#
# COMPACT_ATOMS: atom_id res chain seq x y z
N ALA A 1 38.14 4.62 -3.07
CA ALA A 1 37.39 4.73 -1.82
C ALA A 1 36.36 3.60 -1.69
N THR A 2 36.24 3.09 -0.49
CA THR A 2 35.30 2.01 -0.21
C THR A 2 33.89 2.56 -0.06
N LYS A 3 32.92 1.94 -0.73
CA LYS A 3 31.51 2.31 -0.56
C LYS A 3 31.04 1.92 0.84
N ARG A 4 30.20 2.77 1.40
CA ARG A 4 29.57 2.47 2.68
C ARG A 4 28.50 1.38 2.47
N ASN A 5 28.25 0.60 3.52
CA ASN A 5 27.23 -0.46 3.45
C ASN A 5 25.86 0.08 3.05
N VAL A 6 25.48 1.25 3.55
CA VAL A 6 24.19 1.83 3.20
C VAL A 6 24.09 2.12 1.70
N ASP A 7 25.18 2.57 1.08
CA ASP A 7 25.18 2.86 -0.36
C ASP A 7 25.10 1.58 -1.19
N LEU A 8 25.82 0.54 -0.78
CA LEU A 8 25.75 -0.75 -1.46
C LEU A 8 24.33 -1.32 -1.43
N ILE A 9 23.70 -1.24 -0.26
CA ILE A 9 22.36 -1.79 -0.07
C ILE A 9 21.34 -0.98 -0.88
N THR A 10 21.36 0.34 -0.79
CA THR A 10 20.39 1.18 -1.48
C THR A 10 20.54 1.08 -2.99
N GLU A 11 21.76 0.98 -3.50
CA GLU A 11 21.98 0.78 -4.94
C GLU A 11 21.43 -0.56 -5.40
N ALA A 12 21.61 -1.62 -4.60
CA ALA A 12 21.12 -2.95 -4.97
C ALA A 12 19.61 -2.99 -5.13
N PHE A 13 18.88 -2.15 -4.39
CA PHE A 13 17.42 -2.13 -4.41
C PHE A 13 16.83 -0.96 -5.19
N SER A 14 17.67 -0.17 -5.89
CA SER A 14 17.20 1.04 -6.59
C SER A 14 16.12 0.72 -7.64
N ASP A 15 16.28 -0.37 -8.40
CA ASP A 15 15.30 -0.74 -9.42
C ASP A 15 13.98 -1.19 -8.80
N VAL A 16 14.06 -1.91 -7.68
CA VAL A 16 12.87 -2.34 -6.94
C VAL A 16 12.09 -1.11 -6.44
N MET A 17 12.80 -0.07 -6.00
CA MET A 17 12.19 1.13 -5.45
C MET A 17 11.46 1.98 -6.48
N THR A 18 11.72 1.78 -7.78
CA THR A 18 11.03 2.50 -8.84
C THR A 18 9.88 1.71 -9.45
N ALA A 19 9.77 0.41 -9.13
CA ALA A 19 8.73 -0.44 -9.68
C ALA A 19 7.42 -0.22 -8.94
N ARG A 20 6.36 0.08 -9.70
CA ARG A 20 5.01 0.21 -9.13
C ARG A 20 4.20 -1.02 -9.49
N ARG A 21 3.38 -1.50 -8.55
CA ARG A 21 2.49 -2.63 -8.77
C ARG A 21 1.08 -2.12 -9.03
N LYS A 22 0.39 -2.71 -9.99
CA LYS A 22 -0.95 -2.30 -10.37
C LYS A 22 -1.99 -3.20 -9.70
N TYR A 23 -3.00 -2.57 -9.10
CA TYR A 23 -4.16 -3.25 -8.56
C TYR A 23 -5.40 -2.84 -9.35
N GLU A 24 -6.15 -3.82 -9.80
CA GLU A 24 -7.40 -3.58 -10.52
C GLU A 24 -8.56 -3.67 -9.54
N LEU A 25 -9.06 -2.52 -9.11
CA LEU A 25 -10.21 -2.45 -8.23
C LEU A 25 -11.48 -2.68 -9.04
N LYS A 26 -12.23 -3.71 -8.69
CA LYS A 26 -13.44 -4.07 -9.41
C LYS A 26 -14.67 -3.60 -8.65
N ASN A 27 -15.72 -3.26 -9.42
CA ASN A 27 -17.01 -2.94 -8.84
C ASN A 27 -17.74 -4.25 -8.47
N PRO A 28 -18.91 -4.17 -7.79
CA PRO A 28 -19.64 -5.38 -7.41
C PRO A 28 -20.05 -6.28 -8.58
N ASN A 29 -20.08 -5.73 -9.80
CA ASN A 29 -20.43 -6.51 -11.01
C ASN A 29 -19.21 -7.21 -11.62
N GLY A 30 -18.03 -7.04 -11.05
CA GLY A 30 -16.81 -7.66 -11.57
C GLY A 30 -16.08 -6.86 -12.63
N GLU A 31 -16.56 -5.68 -12.96
CA GLU A 31 -15.90 -4.80 -13.94
C GLU A 31 -14.83 -3.94 -13.26
N ILE A 32 -13.76 -3.65 -14.00
CA ILE A 32 -12.69 -2.80 -13.47
C ILE A 32 -13.20 -1.38 -13.29
N LEU A 33 -13.26 -0.94 -12.04
CA LEU A 33 -13.68 0.41 -11.69
C LEU A 33 -12.52 1.38 -11.79
N LYS A 34 -11.35 0.96 -11.31
CA LYS A 34 -10.18 1.83 -11.24
C LYS A 34 -8.91 0.97 -11.15
N GLU A 35 -7.87 1.39 -11.86
CA GLU A 35 -6.52 0.85 -11.71
C GLU A 35 -5.76 1.74 -10.74
N ILE A 36 -5.22 1.13 -9.68
CA ILE A 36 -4.50 1.85 -8.64
C ILE A 36 -3.08 1.32 -8.61
N TYR A 37 -2.11 2.21 -8.55
CA TYR A 37 -0.69 1.86 -8.57
C TYR A 37 -0.07 2.11 -7.22
N PHE A 38 0.79 1.18 -6.80
CA PHE A 38 1.44 1.23 -5.49
C PHE A 38 2.96 1.16 -5.65
N PRO A 39 3.68 2.21 -5.26
CA PRO A 39 5.13 2.11 -5.16
C PRO A 39 5.51 1.23 -3.97
N PRO A 40 6.76 0.76 -3.89
CA PRO A 40 7.19 -0.03 -2.74
C PRO A 40 7.06 0.75 -1.44
N LEU A 41 6.62 0.06 -0.42
CA LEU A 41 6.44 0.63 0.92
C LEU A 41 7.78 0.74 1.64
N THR A 42 8.06 1.90 2.24
CA THR A 42 9.26 2.10 3.05
C THR A 42 8.89 2.31 4.51
N ARG A 43 9.88 2.15 5.38
CA ARG A 43 9.71 2.44 6.80
C ARG A 43 9.32 3.91 7.02
N HIS A 44 9.87 4.80 6.21
CA HIS A 44 9.55 6.23 6.27
C HIS A 44 8.07 6.49 6.00
N ASP A 45 7.51 5.80 5.01
CA ASP A 45 6.08 5.91 4.69
C ASP A 45 5.22 5.50 5.89
N ARG A 46 5.59 4.42 6.56
CA ARG A 46 4.84 3.94 7.72
C ARG A 46 4.90 4.91 8.90
N ILE A 47 6.07 5.49 9.12
CA ILE A 47 6.24 6.49 10.19
C ILE A 47 5.37 7.71 9.91
N GLN A 48 5.35 8.18 8.66
CA GLN A 48 4.51 9.31 8.28
C GLN A 48 3.03 9.01 8.45
N ALA A 49 2.61 7.81 8.07
CA ALA A 49 1.21 7.41 8.19
C ALA A 49 0.78 7.32 9.65
N GLN A 50 1.64 6.83 10.52
CA GLN A 50 1.36 6.77 11.95
C GLN A 50 1.21 8.16 12.55
N ALA A 51 2.09 9.09 12.17
CA ALA A 51 1.99 10.47 12.62
C ALA A 51 0.70 11.12 12.14
N ALA A 52 0.31 10.89 10.89
CA ALA A 52 -0.91 11.45 10.33
C ALA A 52 -2.17 10.86 10.97
N ALA A 53 -2.13 9.58 11.34
CA ALA A 53 -3.26 8.92 11.99
C ALA A 53 -3.47 9.40 13.42
N GLY A 54 -2.41 9.83 14.08
CA GLY A 54 -2.47 10.30 15.46
C GLY A 54 -2.84 9.22 16.48
N THR A 55 -2.64 7.95 16.13
CA THR A 55 -2.98 6.80 16.97
C THR A 55 -2.06 5.63 16.65
N ASP A 56 -1.97 4.68 17.56
CA ASP A 56 -1.20 3.44 17.36
C ASP A 56 -2.06 2.30 16.81
N GLU A 57 -3.34 2.54 16.55
CA GLU A 57 -4.22 1.51 16.02
C GLU A 57 -3.82 1.12 14.60
N ALA A 58 -3.52 -0.17 14.41
CA ALA A 58 -2.99 -0.68 13.13
C ALA A 58 -3.93 -0.41 11.96
N LEU A 59 -5.23 -0.59 12.15
CA LEU A 59 -6.20 -0.37 11.07
C LEU A 59 -6.27 1.10 10.63
N ALA A 60 -6.20 2.03 11.60
CA ALA A 60 -6.20 3.44 11.27
C ALA A 60 -4.93 3.84 10.51
N ILE A 61 -3.79 3.30 10.94
CA ILE A 61 -2.51 3.57 10.28
C ILE A 61 -2.52 3.00 8.87
N SER A 62 -3.03 1.78 8.67
CA SER A 62 -3.09 1.14 7.36
C SER A 62 -3.92 1.94 6.36
N THR A 63 -5.06 2.46 6.80
CA THR A 63 -5.92 3.25 5.93
C THR A 63 -5.26 4.58 5.54
N ARG A 64 -4.59 5.23 6.49
CA ARG A 64 -3.81 6.44 6.19
C ARG A 64 -2.68 6.16 5.21
N LEU A 65 -1.99 5.04 5.40
CA LEU A 65 -0.91 4.61 4.53
C LEU A 65 -1.41 4.38 3.11
N LEU A 66 -2.59 3.76 2.97
CA LEU A 66 -3.23 3.54 1.68
C LEU A 66 -3.45 4.87 0.96
N CYS A 67 -4.01 5.87 1.64
CA CYS A 67 -4.23 7.18 1.04
C CYS A 67 -2.94 7.89 0.69
N GLN A 68 -1.88 7.64 1.44
CA GLN A 68 -0.58 8.24 1.20
C GLN A 68 0.15 7.65 0.00
N LEU A 69 0.04 6.33 -0.20
CA LEU A 69 0.83 5.62 -1.21
C LEU A 69 0.10 5.42 -2.54
N ALA A 70 -1.21 5.22 -2.52
CA ALA A 70 -1.96 4.89 -3.73
C ALA A 70 -1.84 6.00 -4.78
N GLU A 71 -1.55 5.61 -6.02
CA GLU A 71 -1.33 6.54 -7.12
C GLU A 71 -2.19 6.19 -8.32
N ASN A 72 -2.47 7.19 -9.12
CA ASN A 72 -3.01 7.00 -10.46
C ASN A 72 -1.88 6.58 -11.40
N GLU A 73 -2.23 6.18 -12.62
CA GLU A 73 -1.22 5.77 -13.61
C GLU A 73 -0.18 6.86 -13.86
N ASP A 74 -0.59 8.12 -13.85
CA ASP A 74 0.30 9.25 -14.11
C ASP A 74 1.18 9.64 -12.91
N GLY A 75 1.07 8.94 -11.79
CA GLY A 75 1.84 9.21 -10.59
C GLY A 75 1.22 10.19 -9.62
N SER A 76 0.07 10.78 -9.97
CA SER A 76 -0.63 11.64 -9.02
C SER A 76 -1.30 10.80 -7.93
N LYS A 77 -1.61 11.42 -6.80
CA LYS A 77 -2.24 10.71 -5.68
C LYS A 77 -3.65 10.25 -6.04
N ALA A 78 -3.95 8.98 -5.82
CA ALA A 78 -5.28 8.43 -6.06
C ALA A 78 -6.29 8.92 -5.02
N PHE A 79 -5.83 9.17 -3.80
CA PHE A 79 -6.67 9.61 -2.69
C PHE A 79 -6.07 10.82 -1.99
N ALA A 80 -6.94 11.69 -1.47
CA ALA A 80 -6.53 12.75 -0.56
C ALA A 80 -6.46 12.18 0.86
N SER A 81 -5.71 12.83 1.74
CA SER A 81 -5.62 12.44 3.16
C SER A 81 -7.00 12.34 3.81
N ALA A 82 -7.89 13.27 3.49
CA ALA A 82 -9.24 13.32 4.06
C ALA A 82 -10.10 12.13 3.63
N ASP A 83 -9.73 11.44 2.55
CA ASP A 83 -10.51 10.31 2.03
C ASP A 83 -10.47 9.09 2.95
N ALA A 84 -9.53 9.03 3.89
CA ALA A 84 -9.41 7.91 4.81
C ALA A 84 -10.72 7.65 5.57
N GLU A 85 -11.40 8.71 6.00
CA GLU A 85 -12.67 8.56 6.72
C GLU A 85 -13.76 7.97 5.83
N ASN A 86 -13.84 8.39 4.57
CA ASN A 86 -14.82 7.86 3.64
C ASN A 86 -14.55 6.39 3.31
N LEU A 87 -13.29 6.03 3.15
CA LEU A 87 -12.93 4.62 2.89
C LEU A 87 -13.30 3.74 4.06
N LYS A 88 -13.05 4.20 5.29
CA LYS A 88 -13.39 3.42 6.48
C LYS A 88 -14.88 3.21 6.64
N ARG A 89 -15.70 4.21 6.25
CA ARG A 89 -17.13 4.18 6.50
C ARG A 89 -17.95 3.57 5.38
N PHE A 90 -17.53 3.76 4.13
CA PHE A 90 -18.38 3.49 2.98
C PHE A 90 -17.87 2.38 2.07
N LEU A 91 -16.73 1.78 2.38
CA LEU A 91 -16.19 0.66 1.61
C LEU A 91 -16.34 -0.61 2.41
N PRO A 92 -16.75 -1.74 1.79
CA PRO A 92 -16.79 -3.00 2.51
C PRO A 92 -15.43 -3.34 3.11
N GLU A 93 -15.44 -3.88 4.32
CA GLU A 93 -14.20 -4.23 5.03
C GLU A 93 -13.31 -5.15 4.19
N THR A 94 -13.92 -6.12 3.51
CA THR A 94 -13.16 -7.06 2.68
C THR A 94 -12.42 -6.36 1.54
N VAL A 95 -13.06 -5.37 0.92
CA VAL A 95 -12.46 -4.63 -0.18
C VAL A 95 -11.30 -3.77 0.32
N LEU A 96 -11.51 -3.04 1.40
CA LEU A 96 -10.47 -2.19 1.97
C LEU A 96 -9.29 -3.03 2.46
N ASN A 97 -9.58 -4.15 3.11
CA ASN A 97 -8.54 -5.05 3.60
C ASN A 97 -7.70 -5.62 2.46
N GLU A 98 -8.33 -6.01 1.34
CA GLU A 98 -7.59 -6.52 0.17
C GLU A 98 -6.68 -5.46 -0.43
N LEU A 99 -7.15 -4.22 -0.52
CA LEU A 99 -6.33 -3.10 -0.99
C LEU A 99 -5.10 -2.90 -0.11
N GLU A 100 -5.32 -2.93 1.21
CA GLU A 100 -4.23 -2.72 2.17
C GLU A 100 -3.22 -3.86 2.16
N LEU A 101 -3.69 -5.10 2.04
CA LEU A 101 -2.79 -6.26 1.96
C LEU A 101 -1.96 -6.21 0.67
N PHE A 102 -2.58 -5.83 -0.44
CA PHE A 102 -1.85 -5.68 -1.70
C PHE A 102 -0.80 -4.56 -1.58
N MET A 103 -1.16 -3.44 -0.97
CA MET A 103 -0.23 -2.33 -0.76
C MET A 103 0.99 -2.77 0.04
N MET A 104 0.78 -3.56 1.09
CA MET A 104 1.86 -4.03 1.95
C MET A 104 2.60 -5.24 1.39
N ASP A 105 2.17 -5.73 0.23
CA ASP A 105 2.75 -6.92 -0.42
C ASP A 105 2.70 -8.16 0.47
N ILE A 106 1.62 -8.29 1.23
CA ILE A 106 1.41 -9.47 2.08
C ILE A 106 0.69 -10.52 1.26
N GLN A 107 1.32 -11.71 1.14
CA GLN A 107 0.73 -12.83 0.43
C GLN A 107 0.26 -13.88 1.42
N VAL A 108 -0.93 -14.42 1.16
CA VAL A 108 -1.45 -15.53 1.95
C VAL A 108 -0.97 -16.82 1.28
N ASP A 109 -0.22 -17.62 2.01
CA ASP A 109 0.26 -18.92 1.52
C ASP A 109 -0.82 -19.97 1.75
N VAL A 110 -1.65 -20.16 0.76
CA VAL A 110 -2.77 -21.11 0.83
C VAL A 110 -2.25 -22.55 0.96
N ASN A 111 -1.11 -22.86 0.35
CA ASN A 111 -0.54 -24.20 0.42
C ASN A 111 -0.07 -24.53 1.83
N THR A 112 0.56 -23.60 2.51
CA THR A 112 0.97 -23.79 3.89
C THR A 112 -0.24 -24.01 4.79
N ALA A 113 -1.28 -23.23 4.60
CA ALA A 113 -2.52 -23.37 5.37
C ALA A 113 -3.17 -24.74 5.17
N LYS A 114 -3.11 -25.28 3.96
CA LYS A 114 -3.69 -26.60 3.66
C LYS A 114 -2.92 -27.74 4.31
N ASN A 115 -1.62 -27.57 4.49
CA ASN A 115 -0.76 -28.62 5.04
C ASN A 115 -0.81 -28.70 6.56
N GLU A 116 -1.41 -27.75 7.17
CA GLU A 116 -1.62 -27.70 8.62
C GLU A 116 -2.95 -28.31 9.00
#